data_c411cf4be49d46dd0140d2f3226fce1c
#
_entry.id   c411cf4be49d46dd0140d2f3226fce1c
#
_cell.length_a   1.000
_cell.length_b   1.000
_cell.length_c   1.000
_cell.angle_alpha   90.00
_cell.angle_beta   90.00
_cell.angle_gamma   90.00
#
_symmetry.space_group_name_H-M   'P 1'
#
loop_
_entity.id
_entity.type
_entity.pdbx_description
1 polymer ?
#
loop_
_entity_poly.entity_id
_entity_poly.type
_entity_poly.pdbx_seq_one_letter_code
_entity_poly.pdbx_strand_id
1 'polypeptide(L)'
;MNATLLEDFLLTHLRDQAPASVDPVQVARAFQSATQPENRDPAAWHRHLSAVRRTALRLAADGRVEVLRKGKPVPAAEARGVIRLRLPSTDGQ
;
A
#
# COMPACT_ATOMS: atom_id res chain seq x y z
N MET A 1 -3.85 -14.22 -9.42
CA MET A 1 -3.87 -14.84 -8.16
C MET A 1 -3.23 -13.98 -7.14
N ASN A 2 -1.93 -13.88 -7.19
CA ASN A 2 -1.23 -13.15 -6.15
C ASN A 2 -1.60 -11.68 -6.12
N ALA A 3 -1.95 -11.12 -7.27
CA ALA A 3 -2.34 -9.71 -7.31
C ALA A 3 -3.59 -9.46 -6.48
N THR A 4 -4.56 -10.38 -6.53
CA THR A 4 -5.77 -10.23 -5.75
C THR A 4 -5.49 -10.37 -4.25
N LEU A 5 -4.62 -11.31 -3.88
CA LEU A 5 -4.27 -11.50 -2.49
C LEU A 5 -3.60 -10.24 -1.93
N LEU A 6 -2.66 -9.68 -2.67
CA LEU A 6 -1.95 -8.48 -2.24
C LEU A 6 -2.90 -7.28 -2.21
N GLU A 7 -3.80 -7.20 -3.18
CA GLU A 7 -4.78 -6.11 -3.21
C GLU A 7 -5.66 -6.14 -1.97
N ASP A 8 -6.18 -7.30 -1.62
CA ASP A 8 -7.02 -7.45 -0.44
C ASP A 8 -6.23 -7.14 0.83
N PHE A 9 -4.99 -7.60 0.89
CA PHE A 9 -4.14 -7.35 2.04
C PHE A 9 -3.89 -5.86 2.21
N LEU A 10 -3.56 -5.19 1.10
CA LEU A 10 -3.28 -3.76 1.13
C LEU A 10 -4.50 -2.97 1.61
N LEU A 11 -5.66 -3.26 1.05
CA LEU A 11 -6.87 -2.54 1.43
C LEU A 11 -7.23 -2.78 2.89
N THR A 12 -7.09 -4.01 3.37
CA THR A 12 -7.34 -4.32 4.77
C THR A 12 -6.37 -3.58 5.67
N HIS A 13 -5.10 -3.58 5.29
CA HIS A 13 -4.08 -2.90 6.08
C HIS A 13 -4.36 -1.40 6.19
N LEU A 14 -4.73 -0.79 5.06
CA LEU A 14 -5.05 0.64 5.06
C LEU A 14 -6.29 0.94 5.89
N ARG A 15 -7.27 0.03 5.84
CA ARG A 15 -8.48 0.19 6.65
C ARG A 15 -8.14 0.16 8.14
N ASP A 16 -7.26 -0.76 8.52
CA ASP A 16 -6.88 -0.90 9.93
C ASP A 16 -6.11 0.32 10.43
N GLN A 17 -5.41 1.00 9.54
CA GLN A 17 -4.62 2.17 9.91
C GLN A 17 -5.36 3.49 9.73
N ALA A 18 -6.51 3.45 9.07
CA ALA A 18 -7.25 4.66 8.76
C ALA A 18 -7.57 5.45 10.03
N PRO A 19 -7.56 6.78 9.96
CA PRO A 19 -7.31 7.61 8.78
C PRO A 19 -5.84 7.87 8.49
N ALA A 20 -4.92 7.25 9.22
CA ALA A 20 -3.50 7.47 9.04
C ALA A 20 -3.03 6.92 7.70
N SER A 21 -2.01 7.53 7.15
CA SER A 21 -1.38 7.02 5.93
C SER A 21 -0.29 6.01 6.30
N VAL A 22 0.08 5.20 5.33
CA VAL A 22 1.02 4.10 5.52
C VAL A 22 2.08 4.15 4.43
N ASP A 23 3.33 3.88 4.80
CA ASP A 23 4.43 3.78 3.86
C ASP A 23 4.34 2.43 3.12
N PRO A 24 4.60 2.40 1.81
CA PRO A 24 4.60 1.11 1.09
C PRO A 24 5.53 0.06 1.71
N VAL A 25 6.63 0.48 2.32
CA VAL A 25 7.54 -0.44 3.00
C VAL A 25 6.85 -1.14 4.16
N GLN A 26 6.01 -0.41 4.89
CA GLN A 26 5.26 -1.02 5.99
C GLN A 26 4.33 -2.12 5.48
N VAL A 27 3.69 -1.87 4.34
CA VAL A 27 2.82 -2.88 3.73
C VAL A 27 3.63 -4.09 3.30
N ALA A 28 4.78 -3.85 2.65
CA ALA A 28 5.62 -4.93 2.18
C ALA A 28 6.11 -5.80 3.35
N ARG A 29 6.50 -5.17 4.44
CA ARG A 29 6.95 -5.90 5.62
C ARG A 29 5.82 -6.71 6.24
N ALA A 30 4.65 -6.10 6.36
CA ALA A 30 3.50 -6.79 6.93
C ALA A 30 3.08 -7.96 6.06
N PHE A 31 3.11 -7.77 4.74
CA PHE A 31 2.76 -8.83 3.81
C PHE A 31 3.74 -10.00 3.90
N GLN A 32 5.04 -9.69 4.02
CA GLN A 32 6.06 -10.71 4.17
C GLN A 32 5.81 -11.52 5.45
N SER A 33 5.55 -10.84 6.55
CA SER A 33 5.30 -11.53 7.82
C SER A 33 4.04 -12.38 7.78
N ALA A 34 3.01 -11.90 7.11
CA ALA A 34 1.74 -12.60 7.05
C ALA A 34 1.81 -13.84 6.16
N THR A 35 2.60 -13.77 5.07
CA THR A 35 2.63 -14.86 4.09
C THR A 35 3.78 -15.82 4.31
N GLN A 36 4.84 -15.38 4.96
CA GLN A 36 6.01 -16.24 5.20
C GLN A 36 6.55 -16.00 6.61
N PRO A 37 5.74 -16.30 7.63
CA PRO A 37 6.13 -15.99 9.02
C PRO A 37 7.40 -16.69 9.47
N GLU A 38 7.78 -17.77 8.79
CA GLU A 38 8.98 -18.53 9.18
C GLU A 38 10.26 -17.98 8.55
N ASN A 39 10.12 -17.07 7.61
CA ASN A 39 11.28 -16.49 6.97
C ASN A 39 11.91 -15.47 7.90
N ARG A 40 13.16 -15.68 8.25
CA ARG A 40 13.87 -14.85 9.21
C ARG A 40 14.79 -13.83 8.58
N ASP A 41 14.82 -13.75 7.25
CA ASP A 41 15.64 -12.78 6.55
C ASP A 41 15.03 -11.40 6.75
N PRO A 42 15.74 -10.47 7.43
CA PRO A 42 15.18 -9.14 7.69
C PRO A 42 14.97 -8.31 6.43
N ALA A 43 15.54 -8.72 5.31
CA ALA A 43 15.38 -8.00 4.05
C ALA A 43 14.40 -8.66 3.10
N ALA A 44 13.73 -9.74 3.54
CA ALA A 44 12.86 -10.51 2.66
C ALA A 44 11.70 -9.67 2.10
N TRP A 45 11.28 -8.64 2.82
CA TRP A 45 10.17 -7.79 2.38
C TRP A 45 10.48 -7.04 1.08
N HIS A 46 11.77 -6.85 0.76
CA HIS A 46 12.15 -6.11 -0.45
C HIS A 46 11.55 -6.72 -1.71
N ARG A 47 11.37 -8.05 -1.73
CA ARG A 47 10.83 -8.72 -2.91
C ARG A 47 9.40 -8.30 -3.20
N HIS A 48 8.71 -7.78 -2.21
CA HIS A 48 7.30 -7.41 -2.37
C HIS A 48 7.10 -5.93 -2.69
N LEU A 49 8.14 -5.11 -2.54
CA LEU A 49 7.95 -3.66 -2.60
C LEU A 49 7.44 -3.20 -3.97
N SER A 50 8.03 -3.70 -5.05
CA SER A 50 7.57 -3.32 -6.39
C SER A 50 6.11 -3.70 -6.61
N ALA A 51 5.72 -4.90 -6.15
CA ALA A 51 4.36 -5.35 -6.31
C ALA A 51 3.40 -4.51 -5.48
N VAL A 52 3.81 -4.13 -4.25
CA VAL A 52 2.99 -3.28 -3.40
C VAL A 52 2.76 -1.93 -4.08
N ARG A 53 3.83 -1.31 -4.57
CA ARG A 53 3.70 -0.01 -5.22
C ARG A 53 2.83 -0.10 -6.46
N ARG A 54 3.04 -1.11 -7.29
CA ARG A 54 2.27 -1.29 -8.53
C ARG A 54 0.79 -1.51 -8.21
N THR A 55 0.50 -2.35 -7.22
CA THR A 55 -0.87 -2.60 -6.80
C THR A 55 -1.51 -1.33 -6.27
N ALA A 56 -0.78 -0.58 -5.45
CA ALA A 56 -1.30 0.65 -4.87
C ALA A 56 -1.62 1.68 -5.97
N LEU A 57 -0.75 1.80 -6.96
CA LEU A 57 -0.98 2.77 -8.03
C LEU A 57 -2.17 2.38 -8.90
N ARG A 58 -2.35 1.07 -9.13
CA ARG A 58 -3.51 0.61 -9.87
C ARG A 58 -4.80 0.91 -9.11
N LEU A 59 -4.79 0.65 -7.80
CA LEU A 59 -5.96 0.95 -6.98
C LEU A 59 -6.20 2.44 -6.89
N ALA A 60 -5.14 3.24 -6.90
CA ALA A 60 -5.28 4.69 -6.88
C ALA A 60 -5.92 5.19 -8.17
N ALA A 61 -5.54 4.60 -9.30
CA ALA A 61 -6.15 4.97 -10.58
C ALA A 61 -7.63 4.65 -10.59
N ASP A 62 -8.03 3.62 -9.84
CA ASP A 62 -9.45 3.24 -9.72
C ASP A 62 -10.18 4.01 -8.64
N GLY A 63 -9.49 4.88 -7.91
CA GLY A 63 -10.11 5.66 -6.85
C GLY A 63 -10.29 4.92 -5.54
N ARG A 64 -9.69 3.74 -5.39
CA ARG A 64 -9.87 2.92 -4.18
C ARG A 64 -8.78 3.16 -3.14
N VAL A 65 -7.69 3.81 -3.53
CA VAL A 65 -6.58 4.15 -2.64
C VAL A 65 -6.17 5.58 -2.97
N GLU A 66 -5.73 6.31 -1.98
CA GLU A 66 -5.22 7.66 -2.16
C GLU A 66 -3.71 7.63 -1.96
N VAL A 67 -2.97 8.20 -2.90
CA VAL A 67 -1.52 8.30 -2.82
C VAL A 67 -1.18 9.71 -2.38
N LEU A 68 -0.31 9.81 -1.40
CA LEU A 68 0.14 11.11 -0.88
C LEU A 68 1.60 11.29 -1.19
N ARG A 69 1.96 12.50 -1.54
CA ARG A 69 3.35 12.88 -1.73
C ARG A 69 3.55 14.20 -1.00
N LYS A 70 4.50 14.20 -0.08
CA LYS A 70 4.76 15.37 0.78
C LYS A 70 3.49 15.80 1.50
N GLY A 71 2.70 14.81 1.91
CA GLY A 71 1.50 15.06 2.68
C GLY A 71 0.28 15.49 1.89
N LYS A 72 0.38 15.52 0.56
CA LYS A 72 -0.73 15.96 -0.28
C LYS A 72 -1.13 14.88 -1.26
N PRO A 73 -2.44 14.68 -1.50
CA PRO A 73 -2.88 13.71 -2.49
C PRO A 73 -2.39 14.07 -3.88
N VAL A 74 -1.92 13.08 -4.62
CA VAL A 74 -1.48 13.28 -6.00
C VAL A 74 -2.10 12.19 -6.88
N PRO A 75 -2.26 12.47 -8.19
CA PRO A 75 -2.73 11.44 -9.12
C PRO A 75 -1.74 10.29 -9.17
N ALA A 76 -2.25 9.08 -9.48
CA ALA A 76 -1.40 7.91 -9.57
C ALA A 76 -0.23 8.13 -10.54
N ALA A 77 -0.48 8.85 -11.63
CA ALA A 77 0.54 9.11 -12.64
C ALA A 77 1.69 9.96 -12.10
N GLU A 78 1.47 10.70 -11.00
CA GLU A 78 2.49 11.57 -10.42
C GLU A 78 3.08 10.99 -9.15
N ALA A 79 2.78 9.74 -8.83
CA ALA A 79 3.23 9.10 -7.60
C ALA A 79 4.65 8.59 -7.76
N ARG A 80 5.60 9.47 -7.60
CA ARG A 80 7.02 9.16 -7.75
C ARG A 80 7.75 9.35 -6.44
N GLY A 81 8.85 8.62 -6.27
CA GLY A 81 9.69 8.78 -5.10
C GLY A 81 9.01 8.30 -3.84
N VAL A 82 9.17 9.04 -2.78
CA VAL A 82 8.60 8.67 -1.48
C VAL A 82 7.12 9.02 -1.47
N ILE A 83 6.28 8.00 -1.31
CA ILE A 83 4.84 8.17 -1.28
C ILE A 83 4.28 7.49 -0.04
N ARG A 84 3.06 7.89 0.33
CA ARG A 84 2.32 7.24 1.39
C ARG A 84 0.95 6.89 0.85
N LEU A 85 0.30 5.93 1.50
CA LEU A 85 -0.96 5.38 1.01
C LEU A 85 -2.00 5.47 2.13
N ARG A 86 -3.24 5.72 1.74
CA ARG A 86 -4.35 5.66 2.68
C ARG A 86 -5.64 5.42 1.92
N LEU A 87 -6.68 5.03 2.63
CA LEU A 87 -7.99 4.94 2.01
C LEU A 87 -8.50 6.33 1.72
N PRO A 88 -9.19 6.53 0.60
CA PRO A 88 -9.78 7.84 0.31
C PRO A 88 -10.78 8.19 1.39
N SER A 89 -10.86 9.47 1.72
CA SER A 89 -11.84 9.94 2.67
C SER A 89 -13.22 9.91 2.01
N THR A 90 -14.18 9.34 2.71
CA THR A 90 -15.56 9.36 2.27
C THR A 90 -16.40 10.29 3.11
N ASP A 91 -15.76 10.98 4.04
CA ASP A 91 -16.46 11.90 4.90
C ASP A 91 -17.01 13.05 4.09
N GLY A 92 -18.19 13.48 4.42
CA GLY A 92 -18.81 14.58 3.72
C GLY A 92 -19.49 14.16 2.43
N GLN A 93 -19.45 12.89 2.15
CA GLN A 93 -20.11 12.36 0.97
C GLN A 93 -21.60 12.28 1.18
#